data_80dde3e33b732181bc20a30f29a53c93
#
_entry.id   80dde3e33b732181bc20a30f29a53c93
#
_cell.length_a   1.000
_cell.length_b   1.000
_cell.length_c   1.000
_cell.angle_alpha   90.00
_cell.angle_beta   90.00
_cell.angle_gamma   90.00
#
_symmetry.space_group_name_H-M   'P 1'
#
loop_
_entity.id
_entity.type
_entity.pdbx_description
1 polymer ?
#
loop_
_entity_poly.entity_id
_entity_poly.type
_entity_poly.pdbx_seq_one_letter_code
_entity_poly.pdbx_strand_id
1 'polypeptide(L)'
;MGLFILSDVVISSAGVQNTLNKFLRNESSLNSYRGNLSTVKPSFGHACLYVGFNKSAKDLGIKNTNLWIYPSYDHDLNTQKFMNDEKEEFPVTYISFASSKDPLWDKEHPNTATLEAIVPTNFNSFKKWENKPWKSRGDDYEEYKENFSNRIISKIHEHNPHLKDKISYYELSSPLSTRDMAHYEFGELYGADHNPSRFRQKWLKPKTPIKNLYMTGQDITTVGLPSALMSGVLTCSTLLNKNLFKTI
;
A
#
# COMPACT_ATOMS: atom_id res chain seq x y z
N MET A 1 24.27 14.45 12.40
CA MET A 1 24.62 15.62 11.57
C MET A 1 23.72 15.58 10.35
N GLY A 2 22.86 16.60 10.16
CA GLY A 2 21.93 16.63 9.00
C GLY A 2 22.64 17.24 7.79
N LEU A 3 22.42 16.67 6.60
CA LEU A 3 22.85 17.26 5.34
C LEU A 3 21.81 18.30 4.89
N PHE A 4 22.26 19.54 4.63
CA PHE A 4 21.42 20.56 4.03
C PHE A 4 21.61 20.58 2.52
N ILE A 5 20.50 20.47 1.78
CA ILE A 5 20.47 20.57 0.32
C ILE A 5 19.63 21.79 -0.04
N LEU A 6 20.22 22.74 -0.76
CA LEU A 6 19.50 23.87 -1.32
C LEU A 6 18.98 23.52 -2.71
N SER A 7 17.72 23.87 -3.00
CA SER A 7 17.07 23.63 -4.27
C SER A 7 16.10 24.75 -4.58
N ASP A 8 15.99 25.15 -5.86
CA ASP A 8 15.03 26.15 -6.32
C ASP A 8 13.59 25.63 -6.33
N VAL A 9 13.42 24.32 -6.48
CA VAL A 9 12.12 23.66 -6.55
C VAL A 9 12.16 22.35 -5.75
N VAL A 10 11.10 22.09 -5.01
CA VAL A 10 10.89 20.83 -4.29
C VAL A 10 9.59 20.18 -4.75
N ILE A 11 9.63 18.92 -5.12
CA ILE A 11 8.47 18.11 -5.46
C ILE A 11 8.38 16.96 -4.45
N SER A 12 7.32 16.94 -3.65
CA SER A 12 7.08 15.88 -2.65
C SER A 12 6.14 14.81 -3.19
N SER A 13 6.63 13.57 -3.21
CA SER A 13 5.84 12.35 -3.47
C SER A 13 5.58 11.53 -2.21
N ALA A 14 5.91 12.06 -1.04
CA ALA A 14 5.84 11.36 0.25
C ALA A 14 4.42 11.22 0.82
N GLY A 15 3.42 11.66 0.08
CA GLY A 15 2.04 11.76 0.54
C GLY A 15 1.74 13.08 1.26
N VAL A 16 0.48 13.49 1.22
CA VAL A 16 0.05 14.79 1.77
C VAL A 16 0.23 14.85 3.28
N GLN A 17 -0.08 13.76 4.00
CA GLN A 17 0.05 13.68 5.45
C GLN A 17 1.52 13.84 5.88
N ASN A 18 2.44 13.08 5.29
CA ASN A 18 3.86 13.17 5.62
C ASN A 18 4.43 14.54 5.27
N THR A 19 4.07 15.07 4.10
CA THR A 19 4.54 16.37 3.65
C THR A 19 4.15 17.48 4.63
N LEU A 20 2.88 17.53 5.02
CA LEU A 20 2.37 18.64 5.83
C LEU A 20 2.61 18.46 7.34
N ASN A 21 2.51 17.23 7.88
CA ASN A 21 2.60 16.99 9.31
C ASN A 21 4.01 16.63 9.78
N LYS A 22 4.85 16.03 8.93
CA LYS A 22 6.19 15.61 9.33
C LYS A 22 7.26 16.56 8.79
N PHE A 23 7.32 16.78 7.48
CA PHE A 23 8.40 17.57 6.88
C PHE A 23 8.23 19.07 7.13
N LEU A 24 6.99 19.56 7.09
CA LEU A 24 6.65 20.98 7.22
C LEU A 24 5.96 21.31 8.54
N ARG A 25 6.08 20.45 9.55
CA ARG A 25 5.37 20.62 10.84
C ARG A 25 5.57 21.98 11.52
N ASN A 26 6.74 22.58 11.36
CA ASN A 26 7.10 23.86 11.97
C ASN A 26 6.77 25.08 11.11
N GLU A 27 6.21 24.88 9.90
CA GLU A 27 5.86 25.95 8.98
C GLU A 27 4.49 26.54 9.32
N SER A 28 4.46 27.65 10.03
CA SER A 28 3.22 28.25 10.54
C SER A 28 2.33 28.83 9.44
N SER A 29 2.89 29.23 8.30
CA SER A 29 2.13 29.72 7.14
C SER A 29 1.18 28.66 6.55
N LEU A 30 1.41 27.38 6.88
CA LEU A 30 0.60 26.25 6.44
C LEU A 30 -0.52 25.85 7.43
N ASN A 31 -0.67 26.52 8.56
CA ASN A 31 -1.65 26.08 9.58
C ASN A 31 -3.08 25.97 9.03
N SER A 32 -3.54 26.97 8.28
CA SER A 32 -4.85 26.92 7.62
C SER A 32 -4.94 25.82 6.56
N TYR A 33 -3.88 25.64 5.77
CA TYR A 33 -3.81 24.60 4.74
C TYR A 33 -3.77 23.20 5.38
N ARG A 34 -3.01 23.05 6.45
CA ARG A 34 -2.93 21.80 7.25
C ARG A 34 -4.26 21.46 7.91
N GLY A 35 -5.06 22.44 8.30
CA GLY A 35 -6.43 22.23 8.81
C GLY A 35 -7.32 21.45 7.85
N ASN A 36 -7.08 21.55 6.54
CA ASN A 36 -7.82 20.80 5.53
C ASN A 36 -7.55 19.29 5.59
N LEU A 37 -6.47 18.83 6.23
CA LEU A 37 -6.17 17.38 6.36
C LEU A 37 -7.29 16.63 7.09
N SER A 38 -8.03 17.29 7.98
CA SER A 38 -9.19 16.69 8.65
C SER A 38 -10.31 16.28 7.69
N THR A 39 -10.34 16.84 6.47
CA THR A 39 -11.32 16.50 5.43
C THR A 39 -10.96 15.26 4.62
N VAL A 40 -9.75 14.75 4.80
CA VAL A 40 -9.20 13.61 4.04
C VAL A 40 -8.71 12.55 5.03
N LYS A 41 -9.36 11.39 5.02
CA LYS A 41 -8.96 10.25 5.86
C LYS A 41 -7.86 9.44 5.19
N PRO A 42 -7.04 8.69 5.95
CA PRO A 42 -6.17 7.66 5.38
C PRO A 42 -7.02 6.53 4.78
N SER A 43 -6.51 5.87 3.75
CA SER A 43 -7.12 4.65 3.22
C SER A 43 -6.98 3.50 4.22
N PHE A 44 -7.57 2.35 3.90
CA PHE A 44 -7.44 1.16 4.76
C PHE A 44 -5.99 0.62 4.76
N GLY A 45 -5.64 -0.08 5.84
CA GLY A 45 -4.40 -0.85 5.94
C GLY A 45 -4.50 -2.17 5.16
N HIS A 46 -3.39 -2.84 5.03
CA HIS A 46 -3.32 -4.15 4.39
C HIS A 46 -2.35 -5.07 5.11
N ALA A 47 -2.55 -6.37 4.94
CA ALA A 47 -1.56 -7.38 5.21
C ALA A 47 -1.16 -8.04 3.89
N CYS A 48 0.12 -8.30 3.71
CA CYS A 48 0.66 -8.99 2.55
C CYS A 48 1.47 -10.21 3.01
N LEU A 49 1.05 -11.39 2.58
CA LEU A 49 1.81 -12.62 2.78
C LEU A 49 2.70 -12.83 1.56
N TYR A 50 4.00 -12.77 1.77
CA TYR A 50 5.01 -13.16 0.80
C TYR A 50 5.31 -14.64 0.95
N VAL A 51 5.26 -15.39 -0.15
CA VAL A 51 5.45 -16.85 -0.13
C VAL A 51 6.52 -17.22 -1.14
N GLY A 52 7.46 -18.07 -0.72
CA GLY A 52 8.53 -18.63 -1.53
C GLY A 52 8.39 -20.14 -1.70
N PHE A 53 8.82 -20.63 -2.86
CA PHE A 53 8.84 -22.05 -3.22
C PHE A 53 10.24 -22.43 -3.72
N ASN A 54 10.67 -23.65 -3.40
CA ASN A 54 11.91 -24.26 -3.89
C ASN A 54 11.67 -25.10 -5.16
N LYS A 55 10.84 -24.58 -6.07
CA LYS A 55 10.53 -25.15 -7.38
C LYS A 55 10.17 -24.03 -8.34
N SER A 56 10.43 -24.23 -9.63
CA SER A 56 10.05 -23.25 -10.65
C SER A 56 8.51 -23.07 -10.73
N ALA A 57 8.04 -21.93 -11.22
CA ALA A 57 6.62 -21.69 -11.45
C ALA A 57 6.03 -22.73 -12.40
N LYS A 58 6.80 -23.17 -13.40
CA LYS A 58 6.42 -24.21 -14.35
C LYS A 58 6.21 -25.56 -13.68
N ASP A 59 7.14 -26.01 -12.81
CA ASP A 59 7.04 -27.29 -12.10
C ASP A 59 5.90 -27.29 -11.06
N LEU A 60 5.54 -26.12 -10.56
CA LEU A 60 4.42 -25.93 -9.67
C LEU A 60 3.08 -25.78 -10.42
N GLY A 61 3.07 -25.69 -11.74
CA GLY A 61 1.86 -25.44 -12.53
C GLY A 61 1.24 -24.06 -12.31
N ILE A 62 2.05 -23.10 -11.85
CA ILE A 62 1.61 -21.72 -11.62
C ILE A 62 1.39 -21.02 -12.96
N LYS A 63 0.24 -20.34 -13.08
CA LYS A 63 -0.14 -19.56 -14.27
C LYS A 63 0.15 -18.07 -14.05
N ASN A 64 0.32 -17.32 -15.16
CA ASN A 64 0.56 -15.87 -15.14
C ASN A 64 -0.70 -15.03 -14.85
N THR A 65 -1.67 -15.60 -14.14
CA THR A 65 -2.98 -14.99 -13.88
C THR A 65 -3.11 -14.64 -12.40
N ASN A 66 -3.42 -13.39 -12.08
CA ASN A 66 -3.78 -13.00 -10.72
C ASN A 66 -5.18 -13.54 -10.36
N LEU A 67 -5.38 -13.81 -9.08
CA LEU A 67 -6.67 -14.20 -8.54
C LEU A 67 -7.21 -13.09 -7.65
N TRP A 68 -8.50 -12.79 -7.83
CA TRP A 68 -9.28 -11.91 -6.98
C TRP A 68 -10.42 -12.75 -6.39
N ILE A 69 -10.29 -13.08 -5.12
CA ILE A 69 -11.18 -14.01 -4.43
C ILE A 69 -12.08 -13.21 -3.50
N TYR A 70 -13.38 -13.32 -3.70
CA TYR A 70 -14.42 -12.65 -2.90
C TYR A 70 -15.31 -13.70 -2.27
N PRO A 71 -15.75 -13.54 -0.99
CA PRO A 71 -16.65 -14.49 -0.35
C PRO A 71 -18.08 -14.48 -0.95
N SER A 72 -18.50 -13.35 -1.51
CA SER A 72 -19.79 -13.22 -2.19
C SER A 72 -19.79 -12.03 -3.14
N TYR A 73 -20.89 -11.83 -3.87
CA TYR A 73 -21.10 -10.66 -4.76
C TYR A 73 -21.45 -9.37 -4.01
N ASP A 74 -21.80 -9.44 -2.73
CA ASP A 74 -22.08 -8.26 -1.90
C ASP A 74 -20.77 -7.75 -1.25
N HIS A 75 -19.99 -6.99 -2.02
CA HIS A 75 -18.68 -6.50 -1.60
C HIS A 75 -18.77 -5.54 -0.42
N ASP A 76 -19.82 -4.72 -0.35
CA ASP A 76 -20.01 -3.75 0.73
C ASP A 76 -20.29 -4.47 2.05
N LEU A 77 -21.20 -5.45 2.04
CA LEU A 77 -21.51 -6.27 3.20
C LEU A 77 -20.30 -7.08 3.68
N ASN A 78 -19.55 -7.68 2.76
CA ASN A 78 -18.32 -8.42 3.09
C ASN A 78 -17.29 -7.53 3.78
N THR A 79 -17.09 -6.33 3.23
CA THR A 79 -16.17 -5.35 3.82
C THR A 79 -16.65 -4.91 5.20
N GLN A 80 -17.92 -4.60 5.36
CA GLN A 80 -18.51 -4.18 6.62
C GLN A 80 -18.38 -5.26 7.71
N LYS A 81 -18.66 -6.51 7.39
CA LYS A 81 -18.51 -7.64 8.32
C LYS A 81 -17.08 -7.75 8.80
N PHE A 82 -16.12 -7.82 7.88
CA PHE A 82 -14.70 -7.97 8.22
C PHE A 82 -14.14 -6.76 9.01
N MET A 83 -14.54 -5.54 8.67
CA MET A 83 -14.09 -4.35 9.40
C MET A 83 -14.68 -4.27 10.82
N ASN A 84 -15.81 -4.91 11.08
CA ASN A 84 -16.41 -5.03 12.41
C ASN A 84 -15.84 -6.20 13.22
N ASP A 85 -15.57 -7.33 12.57
CA ASP A 85 -14.94 -8.51 13.18
C ASP A 85 -13.98 -9.16 12.17
N GLU A 86 -12.70 -9.00 12.41
CA GLU A 86 -11.66 -9.56 11.52
C GLU A 86 -11.55 -11.10 11.54
N LYS A 87 -12.33 -11.79 12.38
CA LYS A 87 -12.49 -13.24 12.31
C LYS A 87 -13.38 -13.67 11.13
N GLU A 88 -14.19 -12.76 10.63
CA GLU A 88 -14.99 -12.96 9.41
C GLU A 88 -14.09 -13.23 8.19
N GLU A 89 -14.70 -13.71 7.11
CA GLU A 89 -14.01 -13.95 5.84
C GLU A 89 -13.35 -12.66 5.31
N PHE A 90 -12.16 -12.78 4.73
CA PHE A 90 -11.52 -11.64 4.07
C PHE A 90 -12.44 -11.09 2.97
N PRO A 91 -12.71 -9.78 2.93
CA PRO A 91 -13.60 -9.19 1.94
C PRO A 91 -13.08 -9.34 0.51
N VAL A 92 -11.76 -9.42 0.38
CA VAL A 92 -11.05 -9.79 -0.83
C VAL A 92 -9.71 -10.41 -0.45
N THR A 93 -9.31 -11.47 -1.16
CA THR A 93 -7.94 -11.97 -1.16
C THR A 93 -7.39 -11.85 -2.58
N TYR A 94 -6.41 -10.96 -2.75
CA TYR A 94 -5.70 -10.81 -4.01
C TYR A 94 -4.44 -11.67 -4.00
N ILE A 95 -4.29 -12.56 -4.98
CA ILE A 95 -3.09 -13.39 -5.12
C ILE A 95 -2.40 -13.05 -6.44
N SER A 96 -1.13 -12.70 -6.36
CA SER A 96 -0.27 -12.41 -7.50
C SER A 96 0.90 -13.38 -7.53
N PHE A 97 1.18 -13.93 -8.70
CA PHE A 97 2.32 -14.81 -8.95
C PHE A 97 3.43 -13.99 -9.65
N ALA A 98 4.16 -13.20 -8.88
CA ALA A 98 5.12 -12.21 -9.40
C ALA A 98 6.21 -12.87 -10.25
N SER A 99 6.84 -13.93 -9.74
CA SER A 99 7.93 -14.64 -10.43
C SER A 99 7.52 -15.24 -11.78
N SER A 100 6.26 -15.69 -11.94
CA SER A 100 5.78 -16.27 -13.20
C SER A 100 5.61 -15.25 -14.33
N LYS A 101 5.63 -13.96 -14.00
CA LYS A 101 5.47 -12.84 -14.95
C LYS A 101 6.79 -12.18 -15.33
N ASP A 102 7.85 -12.46 -14.58
CA ASP A 102 9.18 -11.94 -14.87
C ASP A 102 9.90 -12.87 -15.84
N PRO A 103 10.18 -12.42 -17.07
CA PRO A 103 10.83 -13.24 -18.08
C PRO A 103 12.28 -13.62 -17.73
N LEU A 104 12.90 -12.93 -16.76
CA LEU A 104 14.26 -13.19 -16.32
C LEU A 104 14.32 -14.05 -15.06
N TRP A 105 13.18 -14.30 -14.39
CA TRP A 105 13.16 -14.97 -13.10
C TRP A 105 13.88 -16.32 -13.09
N ASP A 106 13.56 -17.22 -14.01
CA ASP A 106 14.14 -18.55 -14.04
C ASP A 106 15.66 -18.55 -14.29
N LYS A 107 16.16 -17.50 -14.96
CA LYS A 107 17.60 -17.30 -15.20
C LYS A 107 18.32 -16.78 -13.95
N GLU A 108 17.71 -15.83 -13.25
CA GLU A 108 18.31 -15.15 -12.10
C GLU A 108 18.08 -15.92 -10.79
N HIS A 109 16.95 -16.64 -10.71
CA HIS A 109 16.50 -17.37 -9.53
C HIS A 109 16.06 -18.80 -9.88
N PRO A 110 16.97 -19.66 -10.39
CA PRO A 110 16.62 -20.99 -10.88
C PRO A 110 16.00 -21.85 -9.80
N ASN A 111 15.01 -22.65 -10.17
CA ASN A 111 14.27 -23.58 -9.29
C ASN A 111 13.56 -22.89 -8.13
N THR A 112 13.14 -21.64 -8.29
CA THR A 112 12.34 -20.93 -7.30
C THR A 112 11.09 -20.32 -7.92
N ALA A 113 10.10 -20.04 -7.10
CA ALA A 113 8.94 -19.23 -7.47
C ALA A 113 8.45 -18.45 -6.25
N THR A 114 7.70 -17.37 -6.51
CA THR A 114 7.10 -16.55 -5.47
C THR A 114 5.64 -16.25 -5.78
N LEU A 115 4.86 -16.02 -4.73
CA LEU A 115 3.57 -15.38 -4.80
C LEU A 115 3.41 -14.36 -3.67
N GLU A 116 2.51 -13.41 -3.87
CA GLU A 116 2.07 -12.44 -2.88
C GLU A 116 0.56 -12.58 -2.72
N ALA A 117 0.11 -12.65 -1.47
CA ALA A 117 -1.32 -12.63 -1.16
C ALA A 117 -1.65 -11.41 -0.30
N ILE A 118 -2.46 -10.51 -0.82
CA ILE A 118 -2.81 -9.24 -0.16
C ILE A 118 -4.27 -9.29 0.26
N VAL A 119 -4.50 -8.90 1.52
CA VAL A 119 -5.84 -8.72 2.09
C VAL A 119 -5.94 -7.35 2.76
N PRO A 120 -7.07 -6.64 2.66
CA PRO A 120 -7.30 -5.44 3.45
C PRO A 120 -7.38 -5.81 4.92
N THR A 121 -6.99 -4.88 5.79
CA THR A 121 -7.10 -5.06 7.23
C THR A 121 -7.27 -3.71 7.94
N ASN A 122 -7.71 -3.77 9.20
CA ASN A 122 -7.89 -2.59 10.02
C ASN A 122 -6.61 -2.33 10.85
N PHE A 123 -6.07 -1.11 10.76
CA PHE A 123 -4.93 -0.70 11.60
C PHE A 123 -5.22 -0.89 13.10
N ASN A 124 -6.46 -0.70 13.54
CA ASN A 124 -6.84 -0.84 14.94
C ASN A 124 -6.54 -2.23 15.51
N SER A 125 -6.58 -3.28 14.69
CA SER A 125 -6.23 -4.64 15.10
C SER A 125 -4.77 -4.81 15.49
N PHE A 126 -3.91 -3.93 14.97
CA PHE A 126 -2.47 -3.90 15.24
C PHE A 126 -2.07 -2.80 16.22
N LYS A 127 -3.00 -1.94 16.63
CA LYS A 127 -2.72 -0.72 17.40
C LYS A 127 -2.04 -1.00 18.74
N LYS A 128 -2.34 -2.10 19.41
CA LYS A 128 -1.71 -2.44 20.70
C LYS A 128 -0.19 -2.60 20.63
N TRP A 129 0.36 -2.83 19.42
CA TRP A 129 1.80 -2.97 19.21
C TRP A 129 2.45 -1.76 18.51
N GLU A 130 1.70 -0.69 18.26
CA GLU A 130 2.16 0.45 17.47
C GLU A 130 3.39 1.17 18.02
N ASN A 131 3.57 1.13 19.35
CA ASN A 131 4.69 1.76 20.05
C ASN A 131 5.86 0.79 20.33
N LYS A 132 5.75 -0.48 19.93
CA LYS A 132 6.83 -1.45 20.07
C LYS A 132 7.75 -1.38 18.85
N PRO A 133 9.09 -1.49 19.04
CA PRO A 133 10.04 -1.40 17.94
C PRO A 133 9.83 -2.50 16.89
N TRP A 134 10.18 -2.19 15.66
CA TRP A 134 10.19 -3.17 14.58
C TRP A 134 11.06 -4.38 14.93
N LYS A 135 10.61 -5.58 14.62
CA LYS A 135 11.22 -6.87 14.99
C LYS A 135 11.35 -7.15 16.50
N SER A 136 10.70 -6.37 17.35
CA SER A 136 10.73 -6.54 18.81
C SER A 136 9.35 -6.30 19.43
N ARG A 137 8.28 -6.77 18.75
CA ARG A 137 6.90 -6.54 19.19
C ARG A 137 6.38 -7.58 20.21
N GLY A 138 7.12 -8.67 20.43
CA GLY A 138 6.81 -9.72 21.39
C GLY A 138 6.04 -10.90 20.79
N ASP A 139 6.01 -11.99 21.54
CA ASP A 139 5.48 -13.29 21.08
C ASP A 139 3.98 -13.21 20.72
N ASP A 140 3.21 -12.42 21.44
CA ASP A 140 1.79 -12.17 21.17
C ASP A 140 1.53 -11.50 19.81
N TYR A 141 2.49 -10.75 19.29
CA TYR A 141 2.43 -10.18 17.95
C TYR A 141 2.77 -11.22 16.89
N GLU A 142 3.79 -12.03 17.14
CA GLU A 142 4.19 -13.08 16.19
C GLU A 142 3.11 -14.16 16.11
N GLU A 143 2.50 -14.56 17.24
CA GLU A 143 1.36 -15.47 17.26
C GLU A 143 0.15 -14.92 16.47
N TYR A 144 -0.15 -13.64 16.64
CA TYR A 144 -1.22 -13.00 15.88
C TYR A 144 -0.93 -13.00 14.37
N LYS A 145 0.31 -12.68 13.96
CA LYS A 145 0.75 -12.75 12.56
C LYS A 145 0.66 -14.16 12.00
N GLU A 146 1.07 -15.15 12.79
CA GLU A 146 1.03 -16.56 12.39
C GLU A 146 -0.42 -17.02 12.14
N ASN A 147 -1.33 -16.70 13.05
CA ASN A 147 -2.76 -17.01 12.88
C ASN A 147 -3.34 -16.33 11.64
N PHE A 148 -2.95 -15.08 11.38
CA PHE A 148 -3.39 -14.35 10.19
C PHE A 148 -2.81 -14.96 8.91
N SER A 149 -1.52 -15.35 8.93
CA SER A 149 -0.84 -16.03 7.82
C SER A 149 -1.51 -17.34 7.46
N ASN A 150 -1.85 -18.15 8.47
CA ASN A 150 -2.50 -19.45 8.28
C ASN A 150 -3.87 -19.33 7.60
N ARG A 151 -4.62 -18.28 7.91
CA ARG A 151 -5.89 -17.98 7.22
C ARG A 151 -5.67 -17.65 5.74
N ILE A 152 -4.65 -16.85 5.42
CA ILE A 152 -4.31 -16.53 4.01
C ILE A 152 -3.81 -17.77 3.28
N ILE A 153 -2.95 -18.59 3.91
CA ILE A 153 -2.45 -19.86 3.35
C ILE A 153 -3.61 -20.80 3.06
N SER A 154 -4.61 -20.87 3.93
CA SER A 154 -5.80 -21.66 3.70
C SER A 154 -6.55 -21.21 2.44
N LYS A 155 -6.67 -19.90 2.21
CA LYS A 155 -7.27 -19.37 0.96
C LYS A 155 -6.42 -19.67 -0.28
N ILE A 156 -5.09 -19.61 -0.17
CA ILE A 156 -4.18 -20.00 -1.25
C ILE A 156 -4.42 -21.47 -1.61
N HIS A 157 -4.48 -22.36 -0.63
CA HIS A 157 -4.66 -23.81 -0.86
C HIS A 157 -6.06 -24.16 -1.37
N GLU A 158 -7.11 -23.44 -0.93
CA GLU A 158 -8.48 -23.61 -1.43
C GLU A 158 -8.56 -23.40 -2.95
N HIS A 159 -7.90 -22.36 -3.44
CA HIS A 159 -7.93 -21.99 -4.86
C HIS A 159 -6.76 -22.54 -5.68
N ASN A 160 -5.72 -23.03 -5.02
CA ASN A 160 -4.52 -23.63 -5.62
C ASN A 160 -4.11 -24.89 -4.85
N PRO A 161 -4.94 -25.95 -4.86
CA PRO A 161 -4.70 -27.16 -4.05
C PRO A 161 -3.41 -27.88 -4.41
N HIS A 162 -2.89 -27.70 -5.63
CA HIS A 162 -1.62 -28.23 -6.08
C HIS A 162 -0.39 -27.59 -5.42
N LEU A 163 -0.55 -26.44 -4.73
CA LEU A 163 0.50 -25.77 -3.96
C LEU A 163 0.57 -26.24 -2.50
N LYS A 164 -0.36 -27.08 -2.06
CA LYS A 164 -0.34 -27.64 -0.72
C LYS A 164 0.97 -28.39 -0.50
N ASP A 165 1.59 -28.21 0.68
CA ASP A 165 2.87 -28.79 1.08
C ASP A 165 4.06 -28.40 0.19
N LYS A 166 3.94 -27.34 -0.63
CA LYS A 166 5.04 -26.83 -1.49
C LYS A 166 5.63 -25.52 -1.00
N ILE A 167 4.98 -24.84 -0.06
CA ILE A 167 5.48 -23.59 0.53
C ILE A 167 6.77 -23.93 1.30
N SER A 168 7.87 -23.26 0.94
CA SER A 168 9.16 -23.42 1.62
C SER A 168 9.47 -22.29 2.58
N TYR A 169 8.87 -21.12 2.36
CA TYR A 169 9.02 -19.93 3.18
C TYR A 169 7.79 -19.04 3.07
N TYR A 170 7.44 -18.38 4.15
CA TYR A 170 6.48 -17.27 4.11
C TYR A 170 6.77 -16.22 5.17
N GLU A 171 6.36 -14.99 4.92
CA GLU A 171 6.42 -13.88 5.86
C GLU A 171 5.24 -12.95 5.68
N LEU A 172 4.59 -12.55 6.77
CA LEU A 172 3.50 -11.58 6.75
C LEU A 172 4.01 -10.17 7.03
N SER A 173 3.81 -9.27 6.08
CA SER A 173 3.85 -7.83 6.31
C SER A 173 2.50 -7.35 6.83
N SER A 174 2.51 -6.59 7.91
CA SER A 174 1.32 -6.00 8.53
C SER A 174 1.24 -4.50 8.28
N PRO A 175 0.15 -3.80 8.64
CA PRO A 175 0.09 -2.34 8.63
C PRO A 175 1.23 -1.67 9.40
N LEU A 176 1.73 -2.29 10.47
CA LEU A 176 2.88 -1.77 11.20
C LEU A 176 4.19 -1.90 10.41
N SER A 177 4.33 -2.91 9.55
CA SER A 177 5.48 -3.01 8.62
C SER A 177 5.44 -1.87 7.59
N THR A 178 4.27 -1.58 7.06
CA THR A 178 4.07 -0.44 6.13
C THR A 178 4.37 0.89 6.82
N ARG A 179 3.95 1.05 8.08
CA ARG A 179 4.28 2.23 8.88
C ARG A 179 5.79 2.40 9.07
N ASP A 180 6.50 1.35 9.41
CA ASP A 180 7.94 1.41 9.67
C ASP A 180 8.74 1.64 8.37
N MET A 181 8.35 0.99 7.27
CA MET A 181 9.12 0.99 6.03
C MET A 181 8.74 2.12 5.07
N ALA A 182 7.45 2.44 4.96
CA ALA A 182 6.93 3.46 4.06
C ALA A 182 6.49 4.75 4.78
N HIS A 183 6.58 4.77 6.12
CA HIS A 183 6.21 5.92 6.96
C HIS A 183 4.75 6.37 6.84
N TYR A 184 3.85 5.52 6.36
CA TYR A 184 2.41 5.73 6.41
C TYR A 184 1.89 5.48 7.82
N GLU A 185 1.36 6.51 8.48
CA GLU A 185 1.09 6.53 9.92
C GLU A 185 0.10 5.45 10.37
N PHE A 186 -0.88 5.15 9.54
CA PHE A 186 -1.91 4.12 9.78
C PHE A 186 -1.69 2.85 8.96
N GLY A 187 -0.49 2.66 8.41
CA GLY A 187 -0.19 1.51 7.54
C GLY A 187 -1.07 1.45 6.30
N GLU A 188 -1.57 2.59 5.86
CA GLU A 188 -2.48 2.72 4.74
C GLU A 188 -1.83 2.29 3.42
N LEU A 189 -2.60 1.56 2.60
CA LEU A 189 -2.12 1.03 1.32
C LEU A 189 -2.01 2.12 0.25
N TYR A 190 -2.98 3.06 0.25
CA TYR A 190 -3.16 4.00 -0.86
C TYR A 190 -3.10 5.47 -0.44
N GLY A 191 -2.42 5.80 0.67
CA GLY A 191 -2.37 7.17 1.17
C GLY A 191 -3.76 7.67 1.56
N ALA A 192 -4.19 8.76 0.95
CA ALA A 192 -5.53 9.33 1.20
C ALA A 192 -6.66 8.44 0.64
N ASP A 193 -7.72 8.28 1.43
CA ASP A 193 -8.89 7.45 1.11
C ASP A 193 -9.57 7.88 -0.21
N HIS A 194 -10.08 6.91 -0.98
CA HIS A 194 -10.68 7.10 -2.30
C HIS A 194 -12.19 7.22 -2.22
N ASN A 195 -12.67 8.29 -1.64
CA ASN A 195 -14.09 8.58 -1.52
C ASN A 195 -14.48 9.90 -2.21
N PRO A 196 -15.78 10.13 -2.50
CA PRO A 196 -16.23 11.36 -3.16
C PRO A 196 -15.84 12.66 -2.43
N SER A 197 -15.72 12.62 -1.09
CA SER A 197 -15.31 13.78 -0.31
C SER A 197 -13.89 14.21 -0.65
N ARG A 198 -12.96 13.27 -0.74
CA ARG A 198 -11.58 13.54 -1.15
C ARG A 198 -11.51 14.21 -2.53
N PHE A 199 -12.20 13.66 -3.52
CA PHE A 199 -12.16 14.18 -4.90
C PHE A 199 -12.81 15.56 -5.07
N ARG A 200 -13.59 16.02 -4.08
CA ARG A 200 -14.13 17.40 -4.02
C ARG A 200 -13.15 18.40 -3.43
N GLN A 201 -12.01 17.96 -2.90
CA GLN A 201 -11.04 18.83 -2.22
C GLN A 201 -10.27 19.70 -3.22
N LYS A 202 -10.62 20.98 -3.31
CA LYS A 202 -9.98 21.95 -4.22
C LYS A 202 -8.53 22.28 -3.83
N TRP A 203 -8.17 22.04 -2.56
CA TRP A 203 -6.84 22.30 -2.03
C TRP A 203 -5.86 21.16 -2.35
N LEU A 204 -6.34 19.92 -2.53
CA LEU A 204 -5.53 18.73 -2.79
C LEU A 204 -5.14 18.67 -4.27
N LYS A 205 -4.10 19.41 -4.61
CA LYS A 205 -3.59 19.59 -5.98
C LYS A 205 -2.06 19.78 -5.96
N PRO A 206 -1.36 19.70 -7.11
CA PRO A 206 0.09 19.82 -7.18
C PRO A 206 0.66 21.07 -6.51
N LYS A 207 0.06 22.24 -6.77
CA LYS A 207 0.56 23.51 -6.25
C LYS A 207 0.19 23.69 -4.79
N THR A 208 1.18 23.90 -3.93
CA THR A 208 0.97 24.25 -2.52
C THR A 208 0.98 25.77 -2.29
N PRO A 209 0.58 26.26 -1.12
CA PRO A 209 0.75 27.68 -0.74
C PRO A 209 2.21 28.13 -0.63
N ILE A 210 3.13 27.20 -0.41
CA ILE A 210 4.57 27.53 -0.37
C ILE A 210 5.10 27.68 -1.78
N LYS A 211 5.79 28.81 -2.03
CA LYS A 211 6.45 29.05 -3.29
C LYS A 211 7.44 27.92 -3.62
N ASN A 212 7.38 27.42 -4.84
CA ASN A 212 8.26 26.38 -5.39
C ASN A 212 8.17 25.00 -4.68
N LEU A 213 7.18 24.79 -3.83
CA LEU A 213 6.86 23.47 -3.29
C LEU A 213 5.64 22.89 -4.00
N TYR A 214 5.80 21.71 -4.56
CA TYR A 214 4.76 20.97 -5.26
C TYR A 214 4.56 19.59 -4.65
N MET A 215 3.36 19.05 -4.79
CA MET A 215 3.02 17.68 -4.41
C MET A 215 2.70 16.85 -5.67
N THR A 216 3.04 15.57 -5.62
CA THR A 216 2.75 14.58 -6.67
C THR A 216 2.38 13.24 -6.06
N GLY A 217 2.02 12.26 -6.87
CA GLY A 217 1.70 10.91 -6.42
C GLY A 217 0.21 10.65 -6.28
N GLN A 218 -0.11 9.50 -5.70
CA GLN A 218 -1.49 9.00 -5.61
C GLN A 218 -2.45 9.91 -4.81
N ASP A 219 -1.94 10.68 -3.86
CA ASP A 219 -2.77 11.60 -3.07
C ASP A 219 -3.30 12.78 -3.92
N ILE A 220 -2.61 13.12 -4.99
CA ILE A 220 -2.99 14.21 -5.89
C ILE A 220 -3.96 13.76 -6.98
N THR A 221 -3.85 12.50 -7.39
CA THR A 221 -4.70 11.89 -8.41
C THR A 221 -5.51 10.73 -7.81
N THR A 222 -5.24 9.52 -8.22
CA THR A 222 -5.84 8.29 -7.69
C THR A 222 -4.80 7.22 -7.47
N VAL A 223 -5.22 6.09 -6.92
CA VAL A 223 -4.40 4.91 -6.67
C VAL A 223 -3.92 4.24 -7.96
N GLY A 224 -2.79 3.60 -7.84
CA GLY A 224 -2.20 2.74 -8.86
C GLY A 224 -1.12 3.42 -9.70
N LEU A 225 -0.31 2.60 -10.35
CA LEU A 225 0.85 3.02 -11.14
C LEU A 225 0.49 4.02 -12.25
N PRO A 226 -0.56 3.80 -13.07
CA PRO A 226 -0.92 4.75 -14.12
C PRO A 226 -1.28 6.12 -13.56
N SER A 227 -2.04 6.17 -12.47
CA SER A 227 -2.44 7.44 -11.85
C SER A 227 -1.27 8.15 -11.20
N ALA A 228 -0.35 7.43 -10.58
CA ALA A 228 0.87 8.01 -10.02
C ALA A 228 1.75 8.64 -11.13
N LEU A 229 1.87 7.98 -12.30
CA LEU A 229 2.53 8.53 -13.47
C LEU A 229 1.81 9.80 -13.97
N MET A 230 0.48 9.74 -14.10
CA MET A 230 -0.33 10.89 -14.54
C MET A 230 -0.25 12.07 -13.55
N SER A 231 -0.06 11.80 -12.25
CA SER A 231 0.19 12.86 -11.28
C SER A 231 1.49 13.61 -11.58
N GLY A 232 2.52 12.91 -12.05
CA GLY A 232 3.77 13.53 -12.52
C GLY A 232 3.53 14.49 -13.68
N VAL A 233 2.75 14.07 -14.68
CA VAL A 233 2.37 14.94 -15.82
C VAL A 233 1.60 16.17 -15.33
N LEU A 234 0.66 16.01 -14.42
CA LEU A 234 -0.12 17.10 -13.83
C LEU A 234 0.77 18.08 -13.05
N THR A 235 1.71 17.55 -12.26
CA THR A 235 2.64 18.35 -11.46
C THR A 235 3.61 19.12 -12.36
N CYS A 236 4.19 18.48 -13.37
CA CYS A 236 5.04 19.14 -14.35
C CYS A 236 4.29 20.18 -15.15
N SER A 237 3.03 19.90 -15.55
CA SER A 237 2.18 20.88 -16.23
C SER A 237 1.96 22.13 -15.38
N THR A 238 1.75 21.93 -14.08
CA THR A 238 1.57 23.04 -13.12
C THR A 238 2.86 23.82 -12.90
N LEU A 239 3.98 23.14 -12.74
CA LEU A 239 5.30 23.74 -12.54
C LEU A 239 5.74 24.58 -13.75
N LEU A 240 5.56 24.03 -14.98
CA LEU A 240 5.99 24.64 -16.21
C LEU A 240 4.95 25.63 -16.80
N ASN A 241 3.79 25.72 -16.15
CA ASN A 241 2.64 26.49 -16.65
C ASN A 241 2.29 26.13 -18.11
N LYS A 242 2.31 24.83 -18.43
CA LYS A 242 2.10 24.29 -19.77
C LYS A 242 1.24 23.03 -19.72
N ASN A 243 0.28 22.91 -20.62
CA ASN A 243 -0.55 21.69 -20.69
C ASN A 243 0.22 20.56 -21.39
N LEU A 244 0.88 19.71 -20.59
CA LEU A 244 1.65 18.59 -21.12
C LEU A 244 0.77 17.42 -21.59
N PHE A 245 -0.49 17.35 -21.19
CA PHE A 245 -1.44 16.33 -21.69
C PHE A 245 -1.71 16.42 -23.22
N LYS A 246 -1.33 17.53 -23.83
CA LYS A 246 -1.42 17.71 -25.30
C LYS A 246 -0.18 17.22 -26.04
N THR A 247 0.86 16.79 -25.31
CA THR A 247 2.17 16.43 -25.89
C THR A 247 2.58 14.99 -25.65
N ILE A 248 1.74 14.23 -24.94
CA ILE A 248 1.87 12.77 -24.70
C ILE A 248 0.84 12.01 -25.51
#